data_c3a3a4c9daa824fec4a50a09f40fc1cb
#
_entry.id   c3a3a4c9daa824fec4a50a09f40fc1cb
#
_cell.length_a   1.000
_cell.length_b   1.000
_cell.length_c   1.000
_cell.angle_alpha   90.00
_cell.angle_beta   90.00
_cell.angle_gamma   90.00
#
_symmetry.space_group_name_H-M   'P 1'
#
loop_
_entity.id
_entity.type
_entity.pdbx_description
1 polymer ?
#
loop_
_entity_poly.entity_id
_entity_poly.type
_entity_poly.pdbx_seq_one_letter_code
_entity_poly.pdbx_strand_id
1 'polypeptide(L)'
;MAAHNWIDLAQDADTGIETLRAHFEGHAYDPHWHDSYLVGVTEQGVQQFNCRRTRHNSVPGQVFLVEPGELHDGDAPTADGFTYHMLYLDPQWLAREVSAVFEEAPLDSQLGFA
;
A
#
# COMPACT_ATOMS: atom_id res chain seq x y z
N MET A 1 17.46 20.41 11.65
CA MET A 1 17.46 19.09 12.30
C MET A 1 17.34 17.98 11.25
N ALA A 2 18.00 16.88 11.50
CA ALA A 2 17.88 15.72 10.62
C ALA A 2 16.45 15.14 10.73
N ALA A 3 15.95 14.62 9.62
CA ALA A 3 14.69 13.92 9.60
C ALA A 3 14.79 12.60 10.38
N HIS A 4 13.69 12.21 11.03
CA HIS A 4 13.58 10.95 11.76
C HIS A 4 12.84 9.92 10.91
N ASN A 5 13.50 9.45 9.86
CA ASN A 5 12.93 8.41 8.99
C ASN A 5 13.27 7.03 9.55
N TRP A 6 12.30 6.13 9.49
CA TRP A 6 12.53 4.73 9.84
C TRP A 6 11.66 3.82 9.01
N ILE A 7 12.10 2.59 8.82
CA ILE A 7 11.41 1.56 8.05
C ILE A 7 11.50 0.24 8.81
N ASP A 8 10.36 -0.39 9.03
CA ASP A 8 10.26 -1.74 9.58
C ASP A 8 9.68 -2.67 8.51
N LEU A 9 10.41 -3.70 8.16
CA LEU A 9 9.99 -4.73 7.22
C LEU A 9 9.70 -6.02 7.95
N ALA A 10 8.66 -6.72 7.56
CA ALA A 10 8.31 -8.03 8.10
C ALA A 10 7.75 -8.91 6.99
N GLN A 11 7.76 -10.21 7.21
CA GLN A 11 7.14 -11.16 6.32
C GLN A 11 6.38 -12.18 7.14
N ASP A 12 5.14 -12.45 6.76
CA ASP A 12 4.34 -13.48 7.42
C ASP A 12 4.82 -14.86 6.98
N ALA A 13 5.11 -15.72 7.94
CA ALA A 13 5.66 -17.05 7.66
C ALA A 13 4.67 -17.97 6.93
N ASP A 14 3.39 -17.81 7.18
CA ASP A 14 2.37 -18.70 6.62
C ASP A 14 1.96 -18.29 5.19
N THR A 15 1.80 -17.00 4.94
CA THR A 15 1.32 -16.51 3.66
C THR A 15 2.43 -16.00 2.74
N GLY A 16 3.59 -15.68 3.30
CA GLY A 16 4.67 -15.03 2.56
C GLY A 16 4.43 -13.55 2.30
N ILE A 17 3.34 -12.97 2.79
CA ILE A 17 3.03 -11.56 2.58
C ILE A 17 4.08 -10.70 3.28
N GLU A 18 4.67 -9.79 2.52
CA GLU A 18 5.58 -8.80 3.06
C GLU A 18 4.81 -7.58 3.50
N THR A 19 5.21 -7.03 4.65
CA THR A 19 4.64 -5.81 5.21
C THR A 19 5.72 -4.78 5.43
N LEU A 20 5.32 -3.52 5.32
CA LEU A 20 6.19 -2.40 5.62
C LEU A 20 5.43 -1.45 6.54
N ARG A 21 6.09 -0.99 7.59
CA ARG A 21 5.64 0.14 8.37
C ARG A 21 6.77 1.16 8.39
N ALA A 22 6.46 2.39 8.05
CA ALA A 22 7.50 3.40 7.88
C ALA A 22 7.04 4.78 8.29
N HIS A 23 7.99 5.62 8.63
CA HIS A 23 7.79 7.04 8.89
C HIS A 23 8.77 7.84 8.05
N PHE A 24 8.26 8.83 7.33
CA PHE A 24 9.05 9.74 6.51
C PHE A 24 8.72 11.18 6.81
N GLU A 25 9.76 12.02 6.76
CA GLU A 25 9.67 13.47 6.87
C GLU A 25 10.27 14.10 5.61
N GLY A 26 9.61 15.11 5.04
CA GLY A 26 10.05 15.73 3.81
C GLY A 26 9.82 14.85 2.57
N HIS A 27 10.79 14.83 1.67
CA HIS A 27 10.73 13.95 0.51
C HIS A 27 10.96 12.50 0.96
N ALA A 28 9.99 11.63 0.69
CA ALA A 28 10.06 10.25 1.15
C ALA A 28 10.74 9.34 0.13
N TYR A 29 10.26 9.32 -1.09
CA TYR A 29 10.83 8.46 -2.13
C TYR A 29 10.52 8.99 -3.52
N ASP A 30 11.49 8.74 -4.42
CA ASP A 30 11.41 9.12 -5.83
C ASP A 30 10.40 8.25 -6.58
N PRO A 31 9.93 8.69 -7.76
CA PRO A 31 9.06 7.86 -8.58
C PRO A 31 9.67 6.49 -8.85
N HIS A 32 8.88 5.45 -8.54
CA HIS A 32 9.27 4.05 -8.76
C HIS A 32 8.01 3.20 -8.93
N TRP A 33 8.20 1.92 -9.23
CA TRP A 33 7.10 0.99 -9.41
C TRP A 33 7.48 -0.38 -8.82
N HIS A 34 6.47 -1.19 -8.58
CA HIS A 34 6.63 -2.53 -8.02
C HIS A 34 5.91 -3.55 -8.90
N ASP A 35 6.30 -4.82 -8.78
CA ASP A 35 5.63 -5.93 -9.42
C ASP A 35 4.43 -6.44 -8.60
N SER A 36 4.25 -5.92 -7.40
CA SER A 36 3.18 -6.31 -6.46
C SER A 36 2.07 -5.28 -6.45
N TYR A 37 0.87 -5.70 -6.00
CA TYR A 37 -0.12 -4.78 -5.51
C TYR A 37 0.34 -4.21 -4.18
N LEU A 38 0.16 -2.92 -3.97
CA LEU A 38 0.42 -2.25 -2.70
C LEU A 38 -0.91 -1.85 -2.10
N VAL A 39 -1.19 -2.33 -0.89
CA VAL A 39 -2.36 -1.91 -0.14
C VAL A 39 -1.86 -1.25 1.12
N GLY A 40 -2.15 0.02 1.29
CA GLY A 40 -1.63 0.80 2.40
C GLY A 40 -2.68 1.56 3.16
N VAL A 41 -2.32 1.94 4.38
CA VAL A 41 -3.12 2.80 5.22
C VAL A 41 -2.22 3.83 5.88
N THR A 42 -2.64 5.09 5.87
CA THR A 42 -1.95 6.15 6.61
C THR A 42 -2.37 6.07 8.07
N GLU A 43 -1.38 5.95 8.97
CA GLU A 43 -1.62 5.91 10.41
C GLU A 43 -1.61 7.30 11.04
N GLN A 44 -0.63 8.11 10.66
CA GLN A 44 -0.42 9.46 11.21
C GLN A 44 0.07 10.39 10.12
N GLY A 45 -0.26 11.66 10.25
CA GLY A 45 0.18 12.67 9.32
C GLY A 45 -0.54 12.63 7.99
N VAL A 46 0.05 13.30 6.99
CA VAL A 46 -0.47 13.33 5.62
C VAL A 46 0.59 12.79 4.69
N GLN A 47 0.24 11.76 3.96
CA GLN A 47 1.07 11.23 2.88
C GLN A 47 0.59 11.81 1.55
N GLN A 48 1.48 12.50 0.84
CA GLN A 48 1.18 13.01 -0.48
C GLN A 48 1.93 12.17 -1.51
N PHE A 49 1.24 11.69 -2.52
CA PHE A 49 1.87 10.91 -3.58
C PHE A 49 1.21 11.18 -4.93
N ASN A 50 2.01 11.09 -5.98
CA ASN A 50 1.54 11.17 -7.34
C ASN A 50 1.43 9.75 -7.91
N CYS A 51 0.30 9.45 -8.52
CA CYS A 51 0.04 8.18 -9.18
C CYS A 51 -0.97 8.40 -10.31
N ARG A 52 -0.74 7.82 -11.47
CA ARG A 52 -1.61 7.99 -12.64
C ARG A 52 -1.83 9.46 -13.01
N ARG A 53 -0.78 10.29 -12.89
CA ARG A 53 -0.82 11.73 -13.17
C ARG A 53 -1.76 12.50 -12.25
N THR A 54 -2.11 11.93 -11.12
CA THR A 54 -2.98 12.54 -10.12
C THR A 54 -2.24 12.62 -8.79
N ARG A 55 -2.34 13.77 -8.13
CA ARG A 55 -1.82 13.95 -6.79
C ARG A 55 -2.87 13.51 -5.79
N HIS A 56 -2.45 12.63 -4.89
CA HIS A 56 -3.29 12.11 -3.83
C HIS A 56 -2.76 12.58 -2.47
N ASN A 57 -3.67 12.88 -1.55
CA ASN A 57 -3.33 13.13 -0.16
C ASN A 57 -4.08 12.11 0.69
N SER A 58 -3.33 11.29 1.41
CA SER A 58 -3.89 10.28 2.29
C SER A 58 -3.73 10.72 3.74
N VAL A 59 -4.84 10.78 4.47
CA VAL A 59 -4.89 11.15 5.89
C VAL A 59 -5.14 9.91 6.75
N PRO A 60 -4.98 10.01 8.09
CA PRO A 60 -5.11 8.85 8.97
C PRO A 60 -6.42 8.09 8.75
N GLY A 61 -6.30 6.77 8.62
CA GLY A 61 -7.41 5.87 8.37
C GLY A 61 -7.76 5.66 6.90
N GLN A 62 -7.21 6.45 6.00
CA GLN A 62 -7.45 6.25 4.57
C GLN A 62 -6.62 5.09 4.02
N VAL A 63 -7.26 4.24 3.24
CA VAL A 63 -6.62 3.13 2.54
C VAL A 63 -6.36 3.53 1.10
N PHE A 64 -5.21 3.15 0.59
CA PHE A 64 -4.86 3.37 -0.82
C PHE A 64 -4.38 2.07 -1.45
N LEU A 65 -4.59 1.97 -2.76
CA LEU A 65 -4.19 0.83 -3.57
C LEU A 65 -3.34 1.32 -4.74
N VAL A 66 -2.19 0.70 -4.94
CA VAL A 66 -1.34 0.91 -6.12
C VAL A 66 -1.22 -0.41 -6.86
N GLU A 67 -1.55 -0.40 -8.14
CA GLU A 67 -1.46 -1.62 -8.97
C GLU A 67 -0.03 -1.89 -9.44
N PRO A 68 0.28 -3.15 -9.79
CA PRO A 68 1.60 -3.48 -10.33
C PRO A 68 1.95 -2.61 -11.55
N GLY A 69 3.20 -2.16 -11.58
CA GLY A 69 3.71 -1.34 -12.68
C GLY A 69 3.36 0.14 -12.64
N GLU A 70 2.55 0.59 -11.68
CA GLU A 70 2.20 2.00 -11.58
C GLU A 70 3.34 2.80 -10.94
N LEU A 71 3.79 3.84 -11.65
CA LEU A 71 4.75 4.80 -11.11
C LEU A 71 4.11 5.63 -10.02
N HIS A 72 4.76 5.70 -8.87
CA HIS A 72 4.31 6.52 -7.76
C HIS A 72 5.50 7.03 -6.95
N ASP A 73 5.31 8.13 -6.28
CA ASP A 73 6.29 8.76 -5.40
C ASP A 73 5.66 9.02 -4.03
N GLY A 74 6.39 9.67 -3.15
CA GLY A 74 5.87 10.02 -1.85
C GLY A 74 6.59 11.20 -1.23
N ASP A 75 5.80 12.06 -0.59
CA ASP A 75 6.26 13.23 0.13
C ASP A 75 5.42 13.46 1.38
N ALA A 76 6.05 14.10 2.37
CA ALA A 76 5.36 14.58 3.56
C ALA A 76 5.15 16.09 3.41
N PRO A 77 3.90 16.55 3.16
CA PRO A 77 3.63 17.98 3.00
C PRO A 77 3.65 18.76 4.31
N THR A 78 3.62 18.04 5.45
CA THR A 78 3.67 18.67 6.78
C THR A 78 4.97 18.35 7.50
N ALA A 79 5.38 19.23 8.42
CA ALA A 79 6.66 19.10 9.13
C ALA A 79 6.75 17.80 9.97
N ASP A 80 5.61 17.31 10.46
CA ASP A 80 5.56 16.11 11.30
C ASP A 80 5.77 14.81 10.50
N GLY A 81 5.72 14.88 9.18
CA GLY A 81 5.84 13.70 8.35
C GLY A 81 4.59 12.83 8.35
N PHE A 82 4.74 11.60 7.91
CA PHE A 82 3.66 10.62 7.93
C PHE A 82 4.17 9.24 8.31
N THR A 83 3.29 8.47 8.94
CA THR A 83 3.51 7.05 9.25
C THR A 83 2.47 6.23 8.53
N TYR A 84 2.90 5.17 7.87
CA TYR A 84 1.98 4.32 7.12
C TYR A 84 2.34 2.84 7.23
N HIS A 85 1.34 2.00 7.01
CA HIS A 85 1.47 0.55 6.89
C HIS A 85 1.15 0.13 5.47
N MET A 86 1.88 -0.85 4.96
CA MET A 86 1.66 -1.32 3.60
C MET A 86 1.86 -2.83 3.49
N LEU A 87 0.99 -3.46 2.70
CA LEU A 87 1.09 -4.86 2.32
C LEU A 87 1.53 -4.95 0.87
N TYR A 88 2.47 -5.86 0.59
CA TYR A 88 2.87 -6.21 -0.75
C TYR A 88 2.22 -7.54 -1.11
N LEU A 89 1.33 -7.52 -2.11
CA LEU A 89 0.59 -8.70 -2.53
C LEU A 89 1.05 -9.14 -3.91
N ASP A 90 1.59 -10.35 -3.99
CA ASP A 90 1.98 -10.94 -5.27
C ASP A 90 0.74 -11.19 -6.12
N PRO A 91 0.72 -10.70 -7.39
CA PRO A 91 -0.45 -10.86 -8.25
C PRO A 91 -0.86 -12.31 -8.49
N GLN A 92 0.11 -13.21 -8.61
CA GLN A 92 -0.19 -14.64 -8.84
C GLN A 92 -0.79 -15.28 -7.59
N TRP A 93 -0.23 -14.97 -6.42
CA TRP A 93 -0.78 -15.45 -5.16
C TRP A 93 -2.20 -14.93 -4.96
N LEU A 94 -2.42 -13.65 -5.20
CA LEU A 94 -3.75 -13.03 -5.07
C LEU A 94 -4.76 -13.68 -6.02
N ALA A 95 -4.37 -13.93 -7.27
CA ALA A 95 -5.24 -14.58 -8.24
C ALA A 95 -5.64 -15.99 -7.79
N ARG A 96 -4.70 -16.75 -7.24
CA ARG A 96 -4.99 -18.09 -6.72
C ARG A 96 -5.96 -18.04 -5.55
N GLU A 97 -5.74 -17.11 -4.61
CA GLU A 97 -6.62 -16.98 -3.43
C GLU A 97 -8.04 -16.53 -3.82
N VAL A 98 -8.16 -15.59 -4.74
CA VAL A 98 -9.47 -15.16 -5.23
C VAL A 98 -10.18 -16.30 -5.94
N SER A 99 -9.47 -17.04 -6.80
CA SER A 99 -10.05 -18.21 -7.49
C SER A 99 -10.53 -19.27 -6.51
N ALA A 100 -9.76 -19.53 -5.46
CA ALA A 100 -10.16 -20.49 -4.43
C ALA A 100 -11.46 -20.07 -3.73
N VAL A 101 -11.60 -18.79 -3.42
CA VAL A 101 -12.82 -18.27 -2.81
C VAL A 101 -14.03 -18.47 -3.73
N PHE A 102 -13.89 -18.17 -5.03
CA PHE A 102 -14.98 -18.33 -5.98
C PHE A 102 -15.32 -19.80 -6.25
N GLU A 103 -14.36 -20.69 -6.20
CA GLU A 103 -14.61 -22.13 -6.34
C GLU A 103 -15.35 -22.72 -5.14
N GLU A 104 -15.10 -22.22 -3.93
CA GLU A 104 -15.72 -22.69 -2.70
C GLU A 104 -17.07 -22.06 -2.42
N ALA A 105 -17.29 -20.82 -2.87
CA ALA A 105 -18.49 -20.07 -2.59
C ALA A 105 -19.59 -20.40 -3.57
N PRO A 106 -20.87 -20.53 -3.13
CA PRO A 106 -22.00 -20.61 -4.03
C PRO A 106 -22.07 -19.40 -4.95
N LEU A 107 -22.55 -19.60 -6.17
CA LEU A 107 -22.59 -18.54 -7.18
C LEU A 107 -23.35 -17.29 -6.71
N ASP A 108 -24.46 -17.48 -6.04
CA ASP A 108 -25.29 -16.39 -5.53
C ASP A 108 -24.60 -15.58 -4.42
N SER A 109 -23.69 -16.17 -3.69
CA SER A 109 -22.93 -15.45 -2.66
C SER A 109 -21.93 -14.46 -3.25
N GLN A 110 -21.69 -14.52 -4.54
CA GLN A 110 -20.75 -13.67 -5.25
C GLN A 110 -21.38 -12.38 -5.78
N LEU A 111 -22.66 -12.21 -5.61
CA LEU A 111 -23.39 -11.07 -6.15
C LEU A 111 -22.97 -9.72 -5.58
N GLY A 112 -22.23 -9.71 -4.49
CA GLY A 112 -21.68 -8.49 -3.92
C GLY A 112 -20.50 -7.93 -4.72
N PHE A 113 -19.95 -8.68 -5.66
CA PHE A 113 -18.83 -8.25 -6.49
C PHE A 113 -19.36 -7.66 -7.79
N ALA A 114 -19.50 -6.40 -7.78
CA ALA A 114 -19.95 -5.67 -8.94
C ALA A 114 -18.78 -5.17 -9.82
#